data_b7c52f66ce856825661545912f42daba
#
_entry.id   b7c52f66ce856825661545912f42daba
#
_cell.length_a   1.000
_cell.length_b   1.000
_cell.length_c   1.000
_cell.angle_alpha   90.00
_cell.angle_beta   90.00
_cell.angle_gamma   90.00
#
_symmetry.space_group_name_H-M   'P 1'
#
loop_
_entity.id
_entity.type
_entity.pdbx_description
1 polymer ?
#
loop_
_entity_poly.entity_id
_entity_poly.type
_entity_poly.pdbx_seq_one_letter_code
_entity_poly.pdbx_strand_id
1 'polypeptide(L)'
;VTFNFNDPGARTVSIAGTFNEWHASATPMVPLGNGVWTKTLELKPGVYEYLFVVDGNWVADPGSAVTVSNPFGGINCCVTVR
;
A
#
# COMPACT_ATOMS: atom_id res chain seq x y z
N VAL A 1 -5.93 -9.54 -4.87
CA VAL A 1 -4.94 -9.42 -3.79
C VAL A 1 -5.49 -8.52 -2.68
N THR A 2 -5.23 -8.87 -1.44
CA THR A 2 -5.68 -8.12 -0.27
C THR A 2 -4.48 -7.49 0.43
N PHE A 3 -4.57 -6.19 0.69
CA PHE A 3 -3.59 -5.44 1.45
C PHE A 3 -4.15 -5.14 2.84
N ASN A 4 -3.33 -5.31 3.86
CA ASN A 4 -3.68 -5.00 5.23
C ASN A 4 -2.61 -4.10 5.85
N PHE A 5 -3.05 -3.15 6.67
CA PHE A 5 -2.16 -2.26 7.38
C PHE A 5 -2.71 -2.02 8.78
N ASN A 6 -1.84 -2.03 9.77
CA ASN A 6 -2.24 -1.84 11.16
C ASN A 6 -1.63 -0.56 11.70
N ASP A 7 -2.47 0.43 11.98
CA ASP A 7 -2.06 1.69 12.61
C ASP A 7 -3.26 2.26 13.39
N PRO A 8 -3.31 2.06 14.72
CA PRO A 8 -4.42 2.56 15.54
C PRO A 8 -4.54 4.08 15.57
N GLY A 9 -3.46 4.80 15.30
CA GLY A 9 -3.44 6.26 15.31
C GLY A 9 -3.78 6.90 13.96
N ALA A 10 -3.92 6.12 12.90
CA ALA A 10 -4.17 6.66 11.57
C ALA A 10 -5.61 7.15 11.43
N ARG A 11 -5.78 8.28 10.77
CA ARG A 11 -7.10 8.81 10.39
C ARG A 11 -7.50 8.37 9.00
N THR A 12 -6.55 8.33 8.08
CA THR A 12 -6.75 7.89 6.71
C THR A 12 -5.60 7.02 6.27
N VAL A 13 -5.90 5.95 5.54
CA VAL A 13 -4.90 5.11 4.91
C VAL A 13 -5.33 4.86 3.48
N SER A 14 -4.43 5.07 2.54
CA SER A 14 -4.62 4.74 1.13
C SER A 14 -3.45 3.89 0.66
N ILE A 15 -3.61 3.27 -0.50
CA ILE A 15 -2.54 2.54 -1.13
C ILE A 15 -2.26 3.16 -2.50
N ALA A 16 -1.00 3.40 -2.80
CA ALA A 16 -0.56 3.92 -4.08
C ALA A 16 0.50 3.01 -4.66
N GLY A 17 0.45 2.79 -5.95
CA GLY A 17 1.39 1.91 -6.60
C GLY A 17 1.28 1.97 -8.10
N THR A 18 1.99 1.07 -8.77
CA THR A 18 2.00 0.99 -10.22
C THR A 18 0.63 0.69 -10.80
N PHE A 19 -0.28 0.10 -10.01
CA PHE A 19 -1.65 -0.22 -10.44
C PHE A 19 -2.59 0.99 -10.49
N ASN A 20 -2.23 2.12 -9.90
CA ASN A 20 -3.04 3.34 -9.92
C ASN A 20 -2.22 4.58 -10.23
N GLU A 21 -1.09 4.41 -10.91
CA GLU A 21 -0.18 5.48 -11.31
C GLU A 21 0.31 6.32 -10.12
N TRP A 22 0.46 5.68 -8.96
CA TRP A 22 0.95 6.32 -7.73
C TRP A 22 0.07 7.47 -7.22
N HIS A 23 -1.22 7.44 -7.53
CA HIS A 23 -2.16 8.43 -7.03
C HIS A 23 -2.51 8.16 -5.57
N ALA A 24 -2.04 9.02 -4.68
CA ALA A 24 -2.14 8.84 -3.23
C ALA A 24 -3.58 8.78 -2.71
N SER A 25 -4.54 9.32 -3.45
CA SER A 25 -5.95 9.38 -3.02
C SER A 25 -6.88 8.50 -3.85
N ALA A 26 -6.36 7.76 -4.84
CA ALA A 26 -7.21 7.01 -5.76
C ALA A 26 -7.76 5.72 -5.16
N THR A 27 -7.07 5.13 -4.18
CA THR A 27 -7.43 3.83 -3.62
C THR A 27 -7.41 3.89 -2.09
N PRO A 28 -8.45 4.46 -1.46
CA PRO A 28 -8.54 4.50 -0.01
C PRO A 28 -8.76 3.10 0.55
N MET A 29 -8.14 2.83 1.69
CA MET A 29 -8.35 1.59 2.43
C MET A 29 -9.54 1.73 3.38
N VAL A 30 -10.11 0.60 3.77
CA VAL A 30 -11.30 0.54 4.62
C VAL A 30 -10.88 0.20 6.04
N PRO A 31 -11.26 1.01 7.05
CA PRO A 31 -10.97 0.67 8.43
C PRO A 31 -11.91 -0.44 8.93
N LEU A 32 -11.32 -1.46 9.53
CA LEU A 32 -12.07 -2.58 10.11
C LEU A 32 -12.32 -2.41 11.62
N GLY A 33 -11.74 -1.38 12.23
CA GLY A 33 -11.71 -1.21 13.68
C GLY A 33 -10.41 -1.76 14.27
N ASN A 34 -10.12 -1.40 15.53
CA ASN A 34 -8.90 -1.81 16.23
C ASN A 34 -7.60 -1.46 15.50
N GLY A 35 -7.64 -0.41 14.67
CA GLY A 35 -6.46 0.05 13.94
C GLY A 35 -6.12 -0.73 12.68
N VAL A 36 -6.95 -1.67 12.28
CA VAL A 36 -6.72 -2.48 11.06
C VAL A 36 -7.40 -1.85 9.87
N TRP A 37 -6.65 -1.70 8.78
CA TRP A 37 -7.12 -1.18 7.51
C TRP A 37 -6.93 -2.24 6.43
N THR A 38 -7.88 -2.37 5.52
CA THR A 38 -7.84 -3.40 4.47
C THR A 38 -8.30 -2.84 3.13
N LYS A 39 -7.80 -3.45 2.06
CA LYS A 39 -8.28 -3.20 0.70
C LYS A 39 -7.99 -4.40 -0.17
N THR A 40 -9.00 -4.88 -0.87
CA THR A 40 -8.86 -5.93 -1.87
C THR A 40 -8.92 -5.31 -3.26
N LEU A 41 -7.94 -5.64 -4.09
CA LEU A 41 -7.85 -5.19 -5.48
C LEU A 41 -7.81 -6.38 -6.41
N GLU A 42 -8.55 -6.27 -7.51
CA GLU A 42 -8.45 -7.24 -8.61
C GLU A 42 -7.33 -6.77 -9.53
N LEU A 43 -6.21 -7.48 -9.51
CA LEU A 43 -5.05 -7.18 -10.33
C LEU A 43 -4.73 -8.36 -11.23
N LYS A 44 -4.36 -8.07 -12.46
CA LYS A 44 -3.89 -9.09 -13.38
C LYS A 44 -2.58 -9.70 -12.88
N PRO A 45 -2.25 -10.94 -13.26
CA PRO A 45 -0.97 -11.52 -12.88
C PRO A 45 0.20 -10.62 -13.26
N GLY A 46 1.13 -10.45 -12.36
CA GLY A 46 2.28 -9.59 -12.55
C GLY A 46 2.90 -9.17 -11.24
N VAL A 47 3.95 -8.37 -11.35
CA VAL A 47 4.64 -7.79 -10.19
C VAL A 47 4.28 -6.31 -10.10
N TYR A 48 3.86 -5.89 -8.92
CA TYR A 48 3.44 -4.51 -8.66
C TYR A 48 4.27 -3.92 -7.53
N GLU A 49 4.60 -2.63 -7.65
CA GLU A 49 5.25 -1.87 -6.58
C GLU A 49 4.20 -0.98 -5.92
N TYR A 50 4.31 -0.79 -4.61
CA TYR A 50 3.34 0.00 -3.86
C TYR A 50 3.94 0.56 -2.57
N LEU A 51 3.24 1.55 -2.02
CA LEU A 51 3.43 2.07 -0.67
C LEU A 51 2.05 2.39 -0.08
N PHE A 52 1.98 2.44 1.24
CA PHE A 52 0.81 3.02 1.91
C PHE A 52 0.98 4.52 2.05
N VAL A 53 -0.14 5.24 2.05
CA VAL A 53 -0.17 6.67 2.35
C VAL A 53 -1.01 6.83 3.61
N VAL A 54 -0.36 7.15 4.72
CA VAL A 54 -0.95 7.20 6.05
C VAL A 54 -0.97 8.65 6.50
N ASP A 55 -2.17 9.23 6.62
CA ASP A 55 -2.35 10.65 6.98
C ASP A 55 -1.48 11.59 6.11
N GLY A 56 -1.38 11.26 4.82
CA GLY A 56 -0.58 12.02 3.86
C GLY A 56 0.90 11.65 3.81
N ASN A 57 1.36 10.73 4.62
CA ASN A 57 2.77 10.29 4.65
C ASN A 57 2.94 8.95 3.95
N TRP A 58 3.98 8.84 3.13
CA TRP A 58 4.31 7.60 2.42
C TRP A 58 5.03 6.65 3.36
N VAL A 59 4.47 5.45 3.52
CA VAL A 59 4.94 4.46 4.51
C VAL A 59 5.09 3.11 3.83
N ALA A 60 6.24 2.46 4.04
CA ALA A 60 6.45 1.11 3.57
C ALA A 60 5.61 0.10 4.35
N ASP A 61 5.17 -0.96 3.66
CA ASP A 61 4.44 -2.05 4.27
C ASP A 61 5.40 -2.90 5.12
N PRO A 62 5.24 -2.93 6.44
CA PRO A 62 6.14 -3.73 7.28
C PRO A 62 6.00 -5.24 7.04
N GLY A 63 4.89 -5.68 6.43
CA GLY A 63 4.69 -7.09 6.08
C GLY A 63 5.23 -7.46 4.70
N SER A 64 5.81 -6.52 3.95
CA SER A 64 6.34 -6.84 2.63
C SER A 64 7.67 -7.58 2.73
N ALA A 65 7.74 -8.74 2.10
CA ALA A 65 8.96 -9.54 2.07
C ALA A 65 9.97 -9.05 1.04
N VAL A 66 9.52 -8.31 0.04
CA VAL A 66 10.35 -7.85 -1.08
C VAL A 66 10.22 -6.34 -1.22
N THR A 67 11.36 -5.67 -1.27
CA THR A 67 11.43 -4.23 -1.50
C THR A 67 12.42 -3.93 -2.61
N VAL A 68 12.23 -2.80 -3.29
CA VAL A 68 13.14 -2.30 -4.32
C VAL A 68 13.46 -0.84 -4.03
N SER A 69 14.65 -0.41 -4.41
CA SER A 69 15.01 1.01 -4.32
C SER A 69 14.22 1.81 -5.35
N ASN A 70 13.77 3.01 -4.96
CA ASN A 70 13.13 3.92 -5.89
C ASN A 70 14.10 5.07 -6.26
N PRO A 71 13.82 5.82 -7.35
CA PRO A 71 14.74 6.86 -7.81
C PRO A 71 14.82 8.08 -6.89
N PHE A 72 14.00 8.14 -5.84
CA PHE A 72 13.96 9.28 -4.91
C PHE A 72 14.70 9.01 -3.61
N GLY A 73 15.50 7.94 -3.53
CA GLY A 73 16.30 7.60 -2.36
C GLY A 73 15.56 6.81 -1.30
N GLY A 74 14.35 6.35 -1.57
CA GLY A 74 13.56 5.49 -0.68
C GLY A 74 13.41 4.09 -1.23
N ILE A 75 12.45 3.35 -0.66
CA ILE A 75 12.12 2.00 -1.10
C ILE A 75 10.62 1.90 -1.44
N ASN A 76 10.31 1.03 -2.39
CA ASN A 76 8.94 0.60 -2.65
C ASN A 76 8.80 -0.87 -2.26
N CYS A 77 7.60 -1.26 -1.85
CA CYS A 77 7.27 -2.65 -1.58
C CYS A 77 6.82 -3.33 -2.87
N CYS A 78 7.00 -4.63 -2.96
CA CYS A 78 6.60 -5.40 -4.13
C CYS A 78 5.60 -6.47 -3.75
N VAL A 79 4.62 -6.69 -4.61
CA VAL A 79 3.68 -7.80 -4.51
C VAL A 79 3.60 -8.51 -5.86
N THR A 80 3.60 -9.83 -5.82
CA THR A 80 3.44 -10.67 -7.01
C THR A 80 2.04 -11.26 -7.00
N VAL A 81 1.30 -11.03 -8.08
CA VAL A 81 -0.03 -11.60 -8.31
C VAL A 81 0.12 -12.72 -9.33
N ARG A 82 -0.36 -13.90 -8.99
CA ARG A 82 -0.21 -15.10 -9.81
C ARG A 82 -1.49 -15.49 -10.54
#